data_e8b22cdff62eab73f7dfa19f2a33f325
#
_entry.id   e8b22cdff62eab73f7dfa19f2a33f325
#
_cell.length_a   1.000
_cell.length_b   1.000
_cell.length_c   1.000
_cell.angle_alpha   90.00
_cell.angle_beta   90.00
_cell.angle_gamma   90.00
#
_symmetry.space_group_name_H-M   'P 1'
#
loop_
_entity.id
_entity.type
_entity.pdbx_description
1 polymer ?
#
loop_
_entity_poly.entity_id
_entity_poly.type
_entity_poly.pdbx_seq_one_letter_code
_entity_poly.pdbx_strand_id
1 'polypeptide(L)'
;MLALALALTASSALADEVGDAHKLASQGRDSYSNCLAGEYSRPEAKGMSVQDFAADIAIACPSEWQNFRVRLLDYLSLQFPSTDTGVHLTTVNHAIATAEKDVMTAFLRRKGATN
;
A
#
# COMPACT_ATOMS: atom_id res chain seq x y z
N MET A 1 -5.60 -12.45 41.40
CA MET A 1 -4.30 -12.71 40.74
C MET A 1 -4.45 -13.41 39.41
N LEU A 2 -5.26 -14.44 39.28
CA LEU A 2 -5.50 -15.13 37.99
C LEU A 2 -6.14 -14.22 36.92
N ALA A 3 -7.03 -13.30 37.30
CA ALA A 3 -7.68 -12.38 36.40
C ALA A 3 -6.71 -11.36 35.77
N LEU A 4 -5.68 -10.93 36.53
CA LEU A 4 -4.65 -10.00 36.05
C LEU A 4 -3.72 -10.67 35.05
N ALA A 5 -3.39 -11.95 35.25
CA ALA A 5 -2.55 -12.70 34.31
C ALA A 5 -3.26 -12.92 32.97
N LEU A 6 -4.58 -13.18 33.01
CA LEU A 6 -5.40 -13.33 31.80
C LEU A 6 -5.49 -12.02 31.00
N ALA A 7 -5.63 -10.86 31.69
CA ALA A 7 -5.68 -9.56 31.06
C ALA A 7 -4.36 -9.22 30.35
N LEU A 8 -3.22 -9.54 30.97
CA LEU A 8 -1.89 -9.33 30.38
C LEU A 8 -1.68 -10.22 29.14
N THR A 9 -2.16 -11.47 29.17
CA THR A 9 -2.05 -12.39 28.04
C THR A 9 -2.88 -11.88 26.86
N ALA A 10 -4.11 -11.39 27.09
CA ALA A 10 -4.96 -10.84 26.04
C ALA A 10 -4.35 -9.59 25.40
N SER A 11 -3.74 -8.70 26.20
CA SER A 11 -3.06 -7.49 25.69
C SER A 11 -1.84 -7.83 24.83
N SER A 12 -1.06 -8.85 25.22
CA SER A 12 0.09 -9.33 24.45
C SER A 12 -0.34 -9.94 23.12
N ALA A 13 -1.42 -10.74 23.12
CA ALA A 13 -1.95 -11.36 21.90
C ALA A 13 -2.42 -10.29 20.90
N LEU A 14 -3.10 -9.23 21.38
CA LEU A 14 -3.54 -8.13 20.52
C LEU A 14 -2.36 -7.35 19.96
N ALA A 15 -1.32 -7.09 20.76
CA ALA A 15 -0.12 -6.40 20.30
C ALA A 15 0.60 -7.19 19.21
N ASP A 16 0.69 -8.52 19.35
CA ASP A 16 1.28 -9.41 18.34
C ASP A 16 0.46 -9.39 17.05
N GLU A 17 -0.86 -9.42 17.16
CA GLU A 17 -1.78 -9.39 16.03
C GLU A 17 -1.65 -8.08 15.25
N VAL A 18 -1.56 -6.94 15.94
CA VAL A 18 -1.34 -5.62 15.32
C VAL A 18 0.02 -5.59 14.63
N GLY A 19 1.06 -6.09 15.27
CA GLY A 19 2.41 -6.15 14.70
C GLY A 19 2.46 -6.99 13.42
N ASP A 20 1.80 -8.14 13.41
CA ASP A 20 1.71 -9.01 12.24
C ASP A 20 0.92 -8.33 11.11
N ALA A 21 -0.18 -7.67 11.43
CA ALA A 21 -0.98 -6.94 10.45
C ALA A 21 -0.19 -5.78 9.83
N HIS A 22 0.59 -5.06 10.63
CA HIS A 22 1.46 -3.99 10.14
C HIS A 22 2.51 -4.53 9.17
N LYS A 23 3.14 -5.65 9.51
CA LYS A 23 4.13 -6.30 8.66
C LYS A 23 3.53 -6.71 7.31
N LEU A 24 2.34 -7.31 7.32
CA LEU A 24 1.65 -7.71 6.09
C LEU A 24 1.27 -6.49 5.24
N ALA A 25 0.84 -5.40 5.86
CA ALA A 25 0.54 -4.16 5.14
C ALA A 25 1.79 -3.57 4.49
N SER A 26 2.92 -3.58 5.21
CA SER A 26 4.20 -3.10 4.68
C SER A 26 4.69 -3.95 3.50
N GLN A 27 4.56 -5.27 3.61
CA GLN A 27 4.90 -6.20 2.52
C GLN A 27 3.98 -5.98 1.30
N GLY A 28 2.69 -5.73 1.54
CA GLY A 28 1.73 -5.43 0.48
C GLY A 28 2.08 -4.14 -0.26
N ARG A 29 2.47 -3.09 0.48
CA ARG A 29 2.93 -1.83 -0.10
C ARG A 29 4.17 -2.06 -0.97
N ASP A 30 5.15 -2.80 -0.46
CA ASP A 30 6.39 -3.05 -1.19
C ASP A 30 6.13 -3.86 -2.46
N SER A 31 5.27 -4.87 -2.39
CA SER A 31 4.89 -5.68 -3.56
C SER A 31 4.20 -4.84 -4.63
N TYR A 32 3.29 -3.96 -4.22
CA TYR A 32 2.61 -3.08 -5.15
C TYR A 32 3.58 -2.07 -5.78
N SER A 33 4.41 -1.43 -4.98
CA SER A 33 5.42 -0.48 -5.46
C SER A 33 6.40 -1.13 -6.43
N ASN A 34 6.85 -2.36 -6.12
CA ASN A 34 7.75 -3.12 -7.00
C ASN A 34 7.08 -3.48 -8.32
N CYS A 35 5.81 -3.85 -8.29
CA CYS A 35 5.05 -4.14 -9.50
C CYS A 35 4.93 -2.89 -10.39
N LEU A 36 4.60 -1.74 -9.79
CA LEU A 36 4.53 -0.46 -10.54
C LEU A 36 5.89 -0.07 -11.10
N ALA A 37 6.97 -0.29 -10.35
CA ALA A 37 8.33 -0.04 -10.82
C ALA A 37 8.68 -0.91 -12.02
N GLY A 38 8.14 -2.14 -12.08
CA GLY A 38 8.27 -3.02 -13.23
C GLY A 38 7.66 -2.43 -14.49
N GLU A 39 6.51 -1.75 -14.37
CA GLU A 39 5.89 -1.06 -15.50
C GLU A 39 6.75 0.09 -16.02
N TYR A 40 7.33 0.87 -15.10
CA TYR A 40 8.26 1.94 -15.46
C TYR A 40 9.50 1.41 -16.20
N SER A 41 9.99 0.24 -15.83
CA SER A 41 11.19 -0.36 -16.38
C SER A 41 10.98 -1.05 -17.73
N ARG A 42 9.74 -1.24 -18.16
CA ARG A 42 9.45 -1.87 -19.45
C ARG A 42 9.92 -0.96 -20.61
N PRO A 43 10.50 -1.53 -21.68
CA PRO A 43 10.93 -0.74 -22.84
C PRO A 43 9.81 0.10 -23.45
N GLU A 44 8.59 -0.40 -23.47
CA GLU A 44 7.41 0.27 -24.03
C GLU A 44 7.09 1.57 -23.28
N ALA A 45 7.39 1.63 -21.99
CA ALA A 45 7.11 2.82 -21.18
C ALA A 45 7.88 4.05 -21.64
N LYS A 46 9.05 3.87 -22.24
CA LYS A 46 9.88 4.99 -22.73
C LYS A 46 9.18 5.84 -23.79
N GLY A 47 8.34 5.22 -24.60
CA GLY A 47 7.60 5.90 -25.67
C GLY A 47 6.23 6.39 -25.28
N MET A 48 5.76 6.10 -24.07
CA MET A 48 4.42 6.48 -23.64
C MET A 48 4.33 7.97 -23.31
N SER A 49 3.16 8.56 -23.59
CA SER A 49 2.79 9.85 -23.05
C SER A 49 2.55 9.74 -21.54
N VAL A 50 2.54 10.90 -20.86
CA VAL A 50 2.21 10.96 -19.42
C VAL A 50 0.83 10.35 -19.15
N GLN A 51 -0.14 10.68 -19.99
CA GLN A 51 -1.52 10.18 -19.86
C GLN A 51 -1.59 8.67 -20.07
N ASP A 52 -0.90 8.13 -21.05
CA ASP A 52 -0.89 6.70 -21.35
C ASP A 52 -0.21 5.92 -20.23
N PHE A 53 0.91 6.41 -19.70
CA PHE A 53 1.59 5.76 -18.60
C PHE A 53 0.73 5.79 -17.32
N ALA A 54 0.08 6.92 -17.03
CA ALA A 54 -0.84 7.02 -15.89
C ALA A 54 -1.99 6.02 -16.00
N ALA A 55 -2.56 5.84 -17.20
CA ALA A 55 -3.62 4.86 -17.44
C ALA A 55 -3.09 3.43 -17.28
N ASP A 56 -1.87 3.17 -17.73
CA ASP A 56 -1.23 1.86 -17.62
C ASP A 56 -1.04 1.45 -16.15
N ILE A 57 -0.45 2.31 -15.33
CA ILE A 57 -0.19 1.97 -13.92
C ILE A 57 -1.47 1.86 -13.09
N ALA A 58 -2.55 2.51 -13.50
CA ALA A 58 -3.83 2.43 -12.79
C ALA A 58 -4.42 1.00 -12.82
N ILE A 59 -4.07 0.19 -13.82
CA ILE A 59 -4.64 -1.15 -14.01
C ILE A 59 -3.58 -2.26 -14.05
N ALA A 60 -2.30 -1.91 -13.96
CA ALA A 60 -1.20 -2.85 -14.25
C ALA A 60 -1.02 -3.94 -13.20
N CYS A 61 -1.35 -3.66 -11.95
CA CYS A 61 -1.00 -4.54 -10.81
C CYS A 61 -2.24 -4.87 -9.97
N PRO A 62 -3.27 -5.51 -10.54
CA PRO A 62 -4.54 -5.70 -9.82
C PRO A 62 -4.43 -6.58 -8.58
N SER A 63 -3.62 -7.63 -8.61
CA SER A 63 -3.45 -8.52 -7.46
C SER A 63 -2.70 -7.85 -6.32
N GLU A 64 -1.61 -7.16 -6.62
CA GLU A 64 -0.81 -6.44 -5.64
C GLU A 64 -1.57 -5.24 -5.07
N TRP A 65 -2.33 -4.54 -5.91
CA TRP A 65 -3.21 -3.45 -5.51
C TRP A 65 -4.24 -3.94 -4.50
N GLN A 66 -4.93 -5.05 -4.81
CA GLN A 66 -5.96 -5.61 -3.93
C GLN A 66 -5.35 -6.11 -2.61
N ASN A 67 -4.22 -6.79 -2.68
CA ASN A 67 -3.54 -7.30 -1.48
C ASN A 67 -3.12 -6.14 -0.56
N PHE A 68 -2.51 -5.10 -1.09
CA PHE A 68 -2.12 -3.93 -0.31
C PHE A 68 -3.34 -3.27 0.34
N ARG A 69 -4.39 -3.07 -0.43
CA ARG A 69 -5.64 -2.48 0.04
C ARG A 69 -6.23 -3.25 1.23
N VAL A 70 -6.35 -4.55 1.11
CA VAL A 70 -6.92 -5.42 2.15
C VAL A 70 -6.03 -5.44 3.40
N ARG A 71 -4.72 -5.61 3.22
CA ARG A 71 -3.78 -5.70 4.34
C ARG A 71 -3.70 -4.39 5.13
N LEU A 72 -3.69 -3.26 4.43
CA LEU A 72 -3.66 -1.96 5.09
C LEU A 72 -4.97 -1.70 5.85
N LEU A 73 -6.11 -2.03 5.25
CA LEU A 73 -7.41 -1.89 5.93
C LEU A 73 -7.48 -2.76 7.19
N ASP A 74 -7.01 -4.00 7.13
CA ASP A 74 -6.95 -4.90 8.29
C ASP A 74 -6.10 -4.29 9.41
N TYR A 75 -4.92 -3.80 9.07
CA TYR A 75 -4.03 -3.16 10.04
C TYR A 75 -4.70 -1.95 10.70
N LEU A 76 -5.29 -1.05 9.90
CA LEU A 76 -5.94 0.15 10.43
C LEU A 76 -7.11 -0.19 11.33
N SER A 77 -7.89 -1.21 10.98
CA SER A 77 -9.03 -1.65 11.78
C SER A 77 -8.61 -2.25 13.13
N LEU A 78 -7.48 -2.94 13.17
CA LEU A 78 -6.93 -3.49 14.42
C LEU A 78 -6.27 -2.41 15.27
N GLN A 79 -5.51 -1.52 14.66
CA GLN A 79 -4.77 -0.46 15.37
C GLN A 79 -5.70 0.64 15.87
N PHE A 80 -6.74 0.99 15.10
CA PHE A 80 -7.65 2.09 15.39
C PHE A 80 -9.11 1.60 15.33
N PRO A 81 -9.52 0.71 16.26
CA PRO A 81 -10.85 0.07 16.17
C PRO A 81 -12.02 1.03 16.38
N SER A 82 -11.79 2.17 17.04
CA SER A 82 -12.82 3.18 17.28
C SER A 82 -12.99 4.19 16.15
N THR A 83 -12.10 4.15 15.15
CA THR A 83 -12.16 5.07 14.01
C THR A 83 -13.13 4.53 12.97
N ASP A 84 -13.93 5.43 12.39
CA ASP A 84 -14.91 5.07 11.36
C ASP A 84 -14.22 4.43 10.14
N THR A 85 -14.87 3.40 9.58
CA THR A 85 -14.38 2.68 8.41
C THR A 85 -14.15 3.59 7.21
N GLY A 86 -14.99 4.63 7.03
CA GLY A 86 -14.81 5.61 5.97
C GLY A 86 -13.48 6.35 6.06
N VAL A 87 -13.01 6.66 7.27
CA VAL A 87 -11.70 7.28 7.49
C VAL A 87 -10.58 6.30 7.09
N HIS A 88 -10.71 5.03 7.47
CA HIS A 88 -9.74 4.00 7.08
C HIS A 88 -9.65 3.86 5.56
N LEU A 89 -10.78 3.86 4.86
CA LEU A 89 -10.80 3.78 3.40
C LEU A 89 -10.12 4.98 2.75
N THR A 90 -10.30 6.17 3.30
CA THR A 90 -9.60 7.38 2.83
C THR A 90 -8.09 7.24 2.99
N THR A 91 -7.63 6.72 4.13
CA THR A 91 -6.20 6.46 4.39
C THR A 91 -5.64 5.45 3.38
N VAL A 92 -6.37 4.37 3.14
CA VAL A 92 -5.98 3.33 2.17
C VAL A 92 -5.86 3.92 0.76
N ASN A 93 -6.85 4.68 0.33
CA ASN A 93 -6.85 5.30 -0.99
C ASN A 93 -5.69 6.29 -1.14
N HIS A 94 -5.37 7.04 -0.09
CA HIS A 94 -4.23 7.95 -0.09
C HIS A 94 -2.90 7.20 -0.21
N ALA A 95 -2.74 6.07 0.49
CA ALA A 95 -1.53 5.26 0.42
C ALA A 95 -1.32 4.67 -0.99
N ILE A 96 -2.39 4.23 -1.64
CA ILE A 96 -2.35 3.73 -3.02
C ILE A 96 -1.95 4.86 -3.98
N ALA A 97 -2.58 6.03 -3.85
CA ALA A 97 -2.26 7.19 -4.68
C ALA A 97 -0.80 7.63 -4.50
N THR A 98 -0.25 7.52 -3.30
CA THR A 98 1.15 7.84 -3.02
C THR A 98 2.10 6.89 -3.76
N ALA A 99 1.81 5.59 -3.78
CA ALA A 99 2.63 4.61 -4.51
C ALA A 99 2.60 4.90 -6.03
N GLU A 100 1.43 5.22 -6.57
CA GLU A 100 1.27 5.59 -7.98
C GLU A 100 2.02 6.89 -8.30
N LYS A 101 1.94 7.88 -7.43
CA LYS A 101 2.64 9.17 -7.57
C LYS A 101 4.15 8.98 -7.61
N ASP A 102 4.69 8.08 -6.81
CA ASP A 102 6.14 7.83 -6.76
C ASP A 102 6.65 7.31 -8.10
N VAL A 103 5.96 6.37 -8.72
CA VAL A 103 6.35 5.86 -10.04
C VAL A 103 6.12 6.89 -11.14
N MET A 104 5.06 7.69 -11.05
CA MET A 104 4.83 8.81 -11.97
C MET A 104 5.94 9.84 -11.90
N THR A 105 6.41 10.15 -10.69
CA THR A 105 7.53 11.07 -10.49
C THR A 105 8.80 10.57 -11.18
N ALA A 106 9.10 9.27 -11.05
CA ALA A 106 10.23 8.65 -11.73
C ALA A 106 10.08 8.72 -13.25
N PHE A 107 8.88 8.45 -13.76
CA PHE A 107 8.57 8.53 -15.19
C PHE A 107 8.77 9.95 -15.73
N LEU A 108 8.27 10.96 -15.03
CA LEU A 108 8.38 12.37 -15.44
C LEU A 108 9.84 12.84 -15.44
N ARG A 109 10.62 12.42 -14.44
CA ARG A 109 12.07 12.74 -14.39
C ARG A 109 12.80 12.17 -15.60
N ARG A 110 12.52 10.93 -15.97
CA ARG A 110 13.13 10.32 -17.14
C ARG A 110 12.77 11.07 -18.42
N LYS A 111 11.50 11.46 -18.58
CA LYS A 111 11.06 12.25 -19.74
C LYS A 111 11.77 13.60 -19.79
N GLY A 112 11.91 14.29 -18.68
CA GLY A 112 12.64 15.56 -18.59
C GLY A 112 14.12 15.40 -18.94
N ALA A 113 14.74 14.31 -18.52
CA ALA A 113 16.15 14.03 -18.78
C ALA A 113 16.44 13.70 -20.25
N THR A 114 15.45 13.19 -21.01
CA THR A 114 15.60 12.85 -22.42
C THR A 114 15.30 14.01 -23.36
N ASN A 115 14.79 15.10 -22.84
CA ASN A 115 14.52 16.33 -23.58
C ASN A 115 15.67 17.32 -23.41
#